data_b4e73f7d5c491f46d2187e1382937816
#
_entry.id   b4e73f7d5c491f46d2187e1382937816
#
_cell.length_a   1.000
_cell.length_b   1.000
_cell.length_c   1.000
_cell.angle_alpha   90.00
_cell.angle_beta   90.00
_cell.angle_gamma   90.00
#
_symmetry.space_group_name_H-M   'P 1'
#
loop_
_entity.id
_entity.type
_entity.pdbx_description
1 polymer ?
#
loop_
_entity_poly.entity_id
_entity_poly.type
_entity_poly.pdbx_seq_one_letter_code
_entity_poly.pdbx_strand_id
1 'polypeptide(L)'
;MLALAGPLVLAPTLAAGPGDPIVAARQASMKEMAAAAKAIAEMFGGQRVYEPVAFKAAADMLSARTGAALIAEFPRGTLGAPSGARLEIDEARPEFEALARHIGRLADALAAKAGNAPPEITADMRMTGPPVDGGSLLGKRPGAAEADPAKMPAEHLLHLILQDCTSCHSKFRRNTE
;
A
#
# COMPACT_ATOMS: atom_id res chain seq x y z
N MET A 1 43.57 -34.09 -26.71
CA MET A 1 42.88 -32.95 -26.04
C MET A 1 41.46 -32.91 -26.61
N LEU A 2 40.49 -33.43 -25.84
CA LEU A 2 39.06 -33.36 -26.21
C LEU A 2 38.42 -32.23 -25.44
N ALA A 3 37.90 -31.21 -26.18
CA ALA A 3 37.12 -30.14 -25.60
C ALA A 3 35.64 -30.57 -25.53
N LEU A 4 35.12 -30.71 -24.31
CA LEU A 4 33.68 -30.93 -24.05
C LEU A 4 32.97 -29.57 -24.06
N ALA A 5 32.23 -29.27 -25.13
CA ALA A 5 31.28 -28.17 -25.19
C ALA A 5 29.95 -28.62 -24.56
N GLY A 6 29.63 -28.14 -23.37
CA GLY A 6 28.34 -28.37 -22.71
C GLY A 6 27.25 -27.48 -23.33
N PRO A 7 26.01 -27.96 -23.45
CA PRO A 7 24.91 -27.14 -23.99
C PRO A 7 24.49 -26.07 -22.94
N LEU A 8 24.49 -24.82 -23.38
CA LEU A 8 23.95 -23.68 -22.65
C LEU A 8 22.41 -23.78 -22.70
N VAL A 9 21.77 -24.21 -21.64
CA VAL A 9 20.31 -24.24 -21.53
C VAL A 9 19.84 -22.81 -21.22
N LEU A 10 19.34 -22.08 -22.24
CA LEU A 10 18.58 -20.85 -22.04
C LEU A 10 17.22 -21.21 -21.44
N ALA A 11 17.00 -20.87 -20.17
CA ALA A 11 15.67 -20.91 -19.59
C ALA A 11 14.78 -19.83 -20.23
N PRO A 12 13.56 -20.17 -20.72
CA PRO A 12 12.66 -19.17 -21.26
C PRO A 12 12.17 -18.27 -20.13
N THR A 13 12.41 -16.97 -20.24
CA THR A 13 11.75 -15.94 -19.42
C THR A 13 10.30 -15.86 -19.89
N LEU A 14 9.38 -16.44 -19.13
CA LEU A 14 7.93 -16.31 -19.35
C LEU A 14 7.54 -14.86 -19.05
N ALA A 15 7.43 -14.04 -20.08
CA ALA A 15 6.80 -12.73 -19.98
C ALA A 15 5.30 -12.94 -19.66
N ALA A 16 4.81 -12.29 -18.60
CA ALA A 16 3.39 -12.34 -18.22
C ALA A 16 2.51 -11.81 -19.34
N GLY A 17 1.66 -12.68 -19.92
CA GLY A 17 0.72 -12.32 -21.00
C GLY A 17 -0.54 -11.62 -20.46
N PRO A 18 -1.39 -11.02 -21.34
CA PRO A 18 -2.71 -10.55 -20.98
C PRO A 18 -3.54 -11.75 -20.53
N GLY A 19 -3.87 -11.83 -19.22
CA GLY A 19 -4.53 -12.98 -18.59
C GLY A 19 -3.66 -13.75 -17.60
N ASP A 20 -2.43 -13.29 -17.32
CA ASP A 20 -1.61 -13.87 -16.27
C ASP A 20 -2.37 -13.78 -14.92
N PRO A 21 -2.62 -14.92 -14.25
CA PRO A 21 -3.40 -14.97 -13.02
C PRO A 21 -2.75 -14.15 -11.89
N ILE A 22 -1.44 -14.03 -11.86
CA ILE A 22 -0.72 -13.21 -10.87
C ILE A 22 -1.02 -11.73 -11.09
N VAL A 23 -1.01 -11.27 -12.35
CA VAL A 23 -1.34 -9.88 -12.68
C VAL A 23 -2.81 -9.58 -12.37
N ALA A 24 -3.72 -10.50 -12.70
CA ALA A 24 -5.14 -10.35 -12.41
C ALA A 24 -5.42 -10.29 -10.89
N ALA A 25 -4.81 -11.18 -10.11
CA ALA A 25 -4.92 -11.19 -8.63
C ALA A 25 -4.40 -9.87 -8.02
N ARG A 26 -3.23 -9.38 -8.46
CA ARG A 26 -2.65 -8.10 -8.05
C ARG A 26 -3.58 -6.92 -8.35
N GLN A 27 -4.18 -6.90 -9.55
CA GLN A 27 -5.12 -5.85 -9.93
C GLN A 27 -6.40 -5.89 -9.11
N ALA A 28 -6.90 -7.08 -8.78
CA ALA A 28 -8.06 -7.25 -7.90
C ALA A 28 -7.75 -6.73 -6.49
N SER A 29 -6.63 -7.14 -5.91
CA SER A 29 -6.16 -6.68 -4.60
C SER A 29 -6.02 -5.14 -4.54
N MET A 30 -5.44 -4.52 -5.56
CA MET A 30 -5.34 -3.05 -5.64
C MET A 30 -6.70 -2.37 -5.68
N LYS A 31 -7.69 -2.95 -6.39
CA LYS A 31 -9.07 -2.42 -6.43
C LYS A 31 -9.76 -2.56 -5.07
N GLU A 32 -9.58 -3.69 -4.39
CA GLU A 32 -10.13 -3.92 -3.06
C GLU A 32 -9.57 -2.92 -2.04
N MET A 33 -8.26 -2.73 -2.02
CA MET A 33 -7.60 -1.73 -1.16
C MET A 33 -8.08 -0.30 -1.46
N ALA A 34 -8.20 0.07 -2.74
CA ALA A 34 -8.69 1.39 -3.14
C ALA A 34 -10.15 1.61 -2.69
N ALA A 35 -11.00 0.60 -2.83
CA ALA A 35 -12.40 0.67 -2.38
C ALA A 35 -12.50 0.79 -0.85
N ALA A 36 -11.69 0.04 -0.10
CA ALA A 36 -11.64 0.10 1.35
C ALA A 36 -11.16 1.47 1.85
N ALA A 37 -10.05 1.97 1.30
CA ALA A 37 -9.51 3.28 1.66
C ALA A 37 -10.51 4.42 1.33
N LYS A 38 -11.16 4.34 0.17
CA LYS A 38 -12.23 5.29 -0.22
C LYS A 38 -13.40 5.26 0.75
N ALA A 39 -13.88 4.07 1.14
CA ALA A 39 -14.99 3.94 2.07
C ALA A 39 -14.69 4.61 3.42
N ILE A 40 -13.48 4.41 3.97
CA ILE A 40 -13.07 5.04 5.20
C ILE A 40 -12.94 6.56 5.03
N ALA A 41 -12.33 7.04 3.94
CA ALA A 41 -12.21 8.46 3.64
C ALA A 41 -13.57 9.15 3.54
N GLU A 42 -14.54 8.51 2.87
CA GLU A 42 -15.91 9.01 2.73
C GLU A 42 -16.64 9.08 4.09
N MET A 43 -16.39 8.13 5.01
CA MET A 43 -16.94 8.17 6.37
C MET A 43 -16.38 9.37 7.15
N PHE A 44 -15.06 9.58 7.14
CA PHE A 44 -14.45 10.74 7.79
C PHE A 44 -14.85 12.06 7.12
N GLY A 45 -15.01 12.09 5.81
CA GLY A 45 -15.44 13.26 5.05
C GLY A 45 -16.95 13.55 5.09
N GLY A 46 -17.75 12.69 5.71
CA GLY A 46 -19.21 12.86 5.79
C GLY A 46 -19.98 12.57 4.50
N GLN A 47 -19.30 12.03 3.46
CA GLN A 47 -19.96 11.61 2.21
C GLN A 47 -20.63 10.23 2.32
N ARG A 48 -20.31 9.50 3.38
CA ARG A 48 -20.91 8.21 3.72
C ARG A 48 -21.26 8.21 5.21
N VAL A 49 -22.40 7.63 5.54
CA VAL A 49 -22.78 7.38 6.93
C VAL A 49 -21.70 6.50 7.58
N TYR A 50 -21.25 6.89 8.76
CA TYR A 50 -20.31 6.10 9.53
C TYR A 50 -21.02 4.91 10.16
N GLU A 51 -20.49 3.73 9.88
CA GLU A 51 -20.95 2.46 10.43
C GLU A 51 -19.73 1.71 10.99
N PRO A 52 -19.64 1.46 12.31
CA PRO A 52 -18.46 0.84 12.94
C PRO A 52 -18.09 -0.52 12.30
N VAL A 53 -19.09 -1.32 11.94
CA VAL A 53 -18.85 -2.62 11.31
C VAL A 53 -18.26 -2.45 9.90
N ALA A 54 -18.76 -1.51 9.12
CA ALA A 54 -18.25 -1.22 7.79
C ALA A 54 -16.85 -0.57 7.86
N PHE A 55 -16.61 0.31 8.83
CA PHE A 55 -15.30 0.89 9.10
C PHE A 55 -14.27 -0.20 9.44
N LYS A 56 -14.64 -1.11 10.37
CA LYS A 56 -13.80 -2.24 10.72
C LYS A 56 -13.49 -3.14 9.52
N ALA A 57 -14.51 -3.52 8.74
CA ALA A 57 -14.31 -4.38 7.57
C ALA A 57 -13.36 -3.76 6.55
N ALA A 58 -13.46 -2.44 6.31
CA ALA A 58 -12.56 -1.73 5.41
C ALA A 58 -11.13 -1.64 5.96
N ALA A 59 -10.95 -1.39 7.26
CA ALA A 59 -9.64 -1.37 7.90
C ALA A 59 -8.97 -2.76 7.90
N ASP A 60 -9.72 -3.82 8.20
CA ASP A 60 -9.25 -5.21 8.14
C ASP A 60 -8.83 -5.59 6.71
N MET A 61 -9.56 -5.13 5.68
CA MET A 61 -9.20 -5.33 4.27
C MET A 61 -7.85 -4.70 3.95
N LEU A 62 -7.60 -3.46 4.39
CA LEU A 62 -6.32 -2.79 4.18
C LEU A 62 -5.18 -3.54 4.87
N SER A 63 -5.37 -3.95 6.14
CA SER A 63 -4.37 -4.73 6.88
C SER A 63 -4.06 -6.05 6.17
N ALA A 64 -5.09 -6.80 5.75
CA ALA A 64 -4.93 -8.11 5.12
C ALA A 64 -4.22 -8.06 3.75
N ARG A 65 -4.31 -6.93 3.02
CA ARG A 65 -3.79 -6.79 1.65
C ARG A 65 -2.48 -5.98 1.56
N THR A 66 -1.99 -5.44 2.66
CA THR A 66 -0.75 -4.64 2.71
C THR A 66 0.41 -5.44 3.32
N GLY A 67 1.54 -4.80 3.52
CA GLY A 67 2.70 -5.44 4.14
C GLY A 67 3.23 -6.64 3.36
N ALA A 68 3.38 -7.76 4.03
CA ALA A 68 3.91 -9.00 3.45
C ALA A 68 3.02 -9.56 2.33
N ALA A 69 1.70 -9.44 2.47
CA ALA A 69 0.75 -9.88 1.45
C ALA A 69 0.95 -9.10 0.13
N LEU A 70 1.09 -7.78 0.22
CA LEU A 70 1.39 -6.94 -0.94
C LEU A 70 2.72 -7.32 -1.60
N ILE A 71 3.77 -7.55 -0.82
CA ILE A 71 5.09 -7.95 -1.35
C ILE A 71 4.98 -9.26 -2.13
N ALA A 72 4.22 -10.24 -1.62
CA ALA A 72 4.04 -11.54 -2.24
C ALA A 72 3.33 -11.49 -3.60
N GLU A 73 2.55 -10.45 -3.87
CA GLU A 73 1.88 -10.23 -5.15
C GLU A 73 2.82 -9.77 -6.27
N PHE A 74 4.09 -9.45 -5.95
CA PHE A 74 5.09 -8.96 -6.90
C PHE A 74 6.30 -9.90 -7.00
N PRO A 75 6.12 -11.19 -7.36
CA PRO A 75 7.25 -12.08 -7.57
C PRO A 75 8.12 -11.60 -8.73
N ARG A 76 9.43 -11.89 -8.66
CA ARG A 76 10.36 -11.53 -9.73
C ARG A 76 9.94 -12.14 -11.07
N GLY A 77 10.15 -11.41 -12.14
CA GLY A 77 9.82 -11.87 -13.50
C GLY A 77 8.34 -11.71 -13.91
N THR A 78 7.48 -11.12 -13.03
CA THR A 78 6.06 -10.86 -13.35
C THR A 78 5.74 -9.38 -13.56
N LEU A 79 6.78 -8.58 -13.81
CA LEU A 79 6.70 -7.13 -13.94
C LEU A 79 6.76 -6.71 -15.40
N GLY A 80 6.49 -5.43 -15.67
CA GLY A 80 6.51 -4.88 -17.03
C GLY A 80 5.23 -5.17 -17.81
N ALA A 81 5.26 -4.91 -19.12
CA ALA A 81 4.08 -5.07 -19.98
C ALA A 81 3.64 -6.54 -20.06
N PRO A 82 2.31 -6.83 -20.09
CA PRO A 82 1.21 -5.87 -20.04
C PRO A 82 0.82 -5.41 -18.62
N SER A 83 1.52 -5.85 -17.57
CA SER A 83 1.30 -5.38 -16.20
C SER A 83 1.60 -3.88 -16.08
N GLY A 84 0.82 -3.16 -15.27
CA GLY A 84 1.10 -1.78 -14.89
C GLY A 84 2.28 -1.63 -13.91
N ALA A 85 2.84 -2.73 -13.39
CA ALA A 85 3.99 -2.70 -12.50
C ALA A 85 5.27 -2.43 -13.28
N ARG A 86 6.11 -1.54 -12.75
CA ARG A 86 7.38 -1.17 -13.38
C ARG A 86 8.49 -2.15 -13.00
N LEU A 87 9.49 -2.29 -13.87
CA LEU A 87 10.67 -3.13 -13.62
C LEU A 87 11.51 -2.62 -12.45
N GLU A 88 11.42 -1.34 -12.14
CA GLU A 88 12.08 -0.68 -11.00
C GLU A 88 11.73 -1.32 -9.65
N ILE A 89 10.63 -2.07 -9.56
CA ILE A 89 10.32 -2.89 -8.36
C ILE A 89 11.41 -3.93 -8.12
N ASP A 90 11.94 -4.57 -9.15
CA ASP A 90 13.01 -5.56 -9.01
C ASP A 90 14.38 -4.91 -8.80
N GLU A 91 14.62 -3.76 -9.43
CA GLU A 91 15.85 -2.99 -9.30
C GLU A 91 15.99 -2.35 -7.91
N ALA A 92 14.89 -1.80 -7.37
CA ALA A 92 14.82 -1.17 -6.05
C ALA A 92 14.00 -2.01 -5.05
N ARG A 93 14.12 -3.33 -5.10
CA ARG A 93 13.35 -4.28 -4.28
C ARG A 93 13.36 -3.94 -2.79
N PRO A 94 14.49 -3.63 -2.14
CA PRO A 94 14.49 -3.30 -0.72
C PRO A 94 13.64 -2.07 -0.38
N GLU A 95 13.62 -1.08 -1.27
CA GLU A 95 12.82 0.15 -1.08
C GLU A 95 11.33 -0.12 -1.27
N PHE A 96 10.95 -0.89 -2.31
CA PHE A 96 9.58 -1.34 -2.51
C PHE A 96 9.06 -2.10 -1.29
N GLU A 97 9.83 -3.05 -0.79
CA GLU A 97 9.46 -3.85 0.38
C GLU A 97 9.39 -3.01 1.67
N ALA A 98 10.31 -2.06 1.86
CA ALA A 98 10.28 -1.16 3.02
C ALA A 98 9.01 -0.32 3.03
N LEU A 99 8.62 0.24 1.88
CA LEU A 99 7.40 1.02 1.73
C LEU A 99 6.15 0.16 1.94
N ALA A 100 6.10 -1.04 1.34
CA ALA A 100 4.99 -1.97 1.53
C ALA A 100 4.83 -2.38 3.00
N ARG A 101 5.93 -2.66 3.71
CA ARG A 101 5.90 -2.96 5.16
C ARG A 101 5.47 -1.75 5.99
N HIS A 102 5.86 -0.55 5.59
CA HIS A 102 5.42 0.67 6.28
C HIS A 102 3.91 0.86 6.17
N ILE A 103 3.36 0.74 4.96
CA ILE A 103 1.91 0.76 4.72
C ILE A 103 1.21 -0.32 5.58
N GLY A 104 1.79 -1.53 5.64
CA GLY A 104 1.26 -2.62 6.47
C GLY A 104 1.16 -2.24 7.94
N ARG A 105 2.23 -1.68 8.53
CA ARG A 105 2.21 -1.24 9.94
C ARG A 105 1.13 -0.20 10.23
N LEU A 106 0.94 0.75 9.31
CA LEU A 106 -0.12 1.77 9.44
C LEU A 106 -1.51 1.15 9.33
N ALA A 107 -1.71 0.22 8.40
CA ALA A 107 -2.97 -0.49 8.19
C ALA A 107 -3.31 -1.40 9.39
N ASP A 108 -2.33 -2.09 9.96
CA ASP A 108 -2.50 -2.90 11.17
C ASP A 108 -2.93 -2.05 12.37
N ALA A 109 -2.31 -0.88 12.54
CA ALA A 109 -2.70 0.07 13.58
C ALA A 109 -4.12 0.62 13.37
N LEU A 110 -4.50 0.89 12.12
CA LEU A 110 -5.85 1.33 11.77
C LEU A 110 -6.88 0.23 12.06
N ALA A 111 -6.60 -1.03 11.69
CA ALA A 111 -7.46 -2.18 11.97
C ALA A 111 -7.62 -2.42 13.48
N ALA A 112 -6.54 -2.29 14.26
CA ALA A 112 -6.60 -2.41 15.72
C ALA A 112 -7.51 -1.33 16.35
N LYS A 113 -7.45 -0.08 15.85
CA LYS A 113 -8.37 0.98 16.29
C LYS A 113 -9.81 0.71 15.89
N ALA A 114 -10.01 0.24 14.67
CA ALA A 114 -11.33 -0.10 14.15
C ALA A 114 -11.99 -1.25 14.92
N GLY A 115 -11.20 -2.15 15.50
CA GLY A 115 -11.70 -3.24 16.37
C GLY A 115 -12.41 -2.74 17.63
N ASN A 116 -12.09 -1.54 18.10
CA ASN A 116 -12.66 -0.89 19.27
C ASN A 116 -13.37 0.43 18.92
N ALA A 117 -13.81 0.57 17.67
CA ALA A 117 -14.40 1.80 17.19
C ALA A 117 -15.74 2.10 17.89
N PRO A 118 -15.96 3.35 18.36
CA PRO A 118 -17.23 3.76 18.97
C PRO A 118 -18.35 3.81 17.92
N PRO A 119 -19.62 3.94 18.37
CA PRO A 119 -20.76 3.99 17.45
C PRO A 119 -20.77 5.24 16.54
N GLU A 120 -20.01 6.27 16.89
CA GLU A 120 -19.89 7.52 16.15
C GLU A 120 -18.43 7.93 16.01
N ILE A 121 -18.11 8.76 15.01
CA ILE A 121 -16.76 9.33 14.87
C ILE A 121 -16.53 10.34 15.99
N THR A 122 -15.57 10.03 16.86
CA THR A 122 -15.19 10.87 18.01
C THR A 122 -13.98 11.76 17.67
N ALA A 123 -13.76 12.80 18.49
CA ALA A 123 -12.68 13.77 18.26
C ALA A 123 -11.28 13.12 18.27
N ASP A 124 -11.08 12.07 19.05
CA ASP A 124 -9.82 11.32 19.13
C ASP A 124 -9.56 10.42 17.89
N MET A 125 -10.59 10.14 17.11
CA MET A 125 -10.43 9.48 15.80
C MET A 125 -9.95 10.43 14.70
N ARG A 126 -10.15 11.74 14.88
CA ARG A 126 -9.87 12.76 13.89
C ARG A 126 -8.46 13.34 14.02
N MET A 127 -7.95 13.80 12.90
CA MET A 127 -6.75 14.64 12.89
C MET A 127 -7.08 15.97 13.55
N THR A 128 -6.78 16.10 14.86
CA THR A 128 -6.87 17.36 15.60
C THR A 128 -5.53 18.07 15.54
N GLY A 129 -5.42 19.07 14.70
CA GLY A 129 -4.31 20.00 14.64
C GLY A 129 -4.79 21.25 13.91
N PRO A 130 -4.29 22.46 14.22
CA PRO A 130 -4.47 23.58 13.32
C PRO A 130 -4.01 23.12 11.94
N PRO A 131 -4.65 23.58 10.84
CA PRO A 131 -4.08 23.37 9.52
C PRO A 131 -2.61 23.76 9.65
N VAL A 132 -1.71 22.82 9.37
CA VAL A 132 -0.27 23.10 9.42
C VAL A 132 -0.02 24.15 8.36
N ASP A 133 -0.10 25.40 8.82
CA ASP A 133 0.16 26.58 8.03
C ASP A 133 1.60 26.40 7.51
N GLY A 134 1.71 26.09 6.21
CA GLY A 134 2.96 26.11 5.47
C GLY A 134 4.18 25.43 6.11
N GLY A 135 3.99 24.37 6.90
CA GLY A 135 5.08 23.67 7.56
C GLY A 135 6.02 23.01 6.58
N SER A 136 7.02 23.78 6.18
CA SER A 136 8.27 23.37 5.54
C SER A 136 8.12 22.32 4.43
N LEU A 137 8.07 22.78 3.19
CA LEU A 137 8.40 22.01 1.98
C LEU A 137 9.84 21.46 1.99
N LEU A 138 10.59 21.72 3.05
CA LEU A 138 11.96 21.28 3.28
C LEU A 138 11.96 20.10 4.26
N GLY A 139 11.72 18.92 3.71
CA GLY A 139 12.25 17.67 4.23
C GLY A 139 11.88 17.28 5.67
N LYS A 140 11.56 16.01 5.83
CA LYS A 140 11.58 15.27 7.10
C LYS A 140 12.77 15.73 7.95
N ARG A 141 12.52 16.27 9.15
CA ARG A 141 13.60 16.63 10.10
C ARG A 141 14.49 15.40 10.29
N PRO A 142 15.82 15.50 10.02
CA PRO A 142 16.73 14.42 10.34
C PRO A 142 16.66 14.13 11.85
N GLY A 143 16.32 12.91 12.23
CA GLY A 143 16.29 12.48 13.64
C GLY A 143 14.92 12.52 14.34
N ALA A 144 13.81 12.89 13.69
CA ALA A 144 12.49 12.64 14.24
C ALA A 144 12.24 11.12 14.22
N ALA A 145 12.21 10.49 15.39
CA ALA A 145 11.73 9.12 15.53
C ALA A 145 10.33 9.04 14.89
N GLU A 146 10.11 8.03 14.06
CA GLU A 146 8.79 7.78 13.48
C GLU A 146 7.77 7.67 14.62
N ALA A 147 6.74 8.51 14.59
CA ALA A 147 5.76 8.50 15.66
C ALA A 147 5.05 7.14 15.68
N ASP A 148 4.81 6.61 16.89
CA ASP A 148 4.19 5.31 17.12
C ASP A 148 2.77 5.27 16.49
N PRO A 149 2.52 4.43 15.46
CA PRO A 149 1.22 4.35 14.81
C PRO A 149 0.07 4.03 15.77
N ALA A 150 0.32 3.28 16.84
CA ALA A 150 -0.70 2.93 17.83
C ALA A 150 -1.27 4.17 18.57
N LYS A 151 -0.52 5.26 18.60
CA LYS A 151 -0.91 6.53 19.27
C LYS A 151 -1.54 7.54 18.33
N MET A 152 -1.54 7.28 17.02
CA MET A 152 -2.09 8.21 16.04
C MET A 152 -3.62 8.08 15.95
N PRO A 153 -4.37 9.17 15.68
CA PRO A 153 -5.78 9.12 15.32
C PRO A 153 -6.02 8.24 14.08
N ALA A 154 -7.19 7.62 13.99
CA ALA A 154 -7.53 6.75 12.87
C ALA A 154 -7.53 7.50 11.52
N GLU A 155 -8.03 8.74 11.49
CA GLU A 155 -8.00 9.59 10.29
C GLU A 155 -6.57 9.91 9.85
N HIS A 156 -5.64 10.13 10.80
CA HIS A 156 -4.24 10.37 10.48
C HIS A 156 -3.57 9.12 9.89
N LEU A 157 -3.84 7.93 10.46
CA LEU A 157 -3.34 6.67 9.90
C LEU A 157 -3.80 6.48 8.46
N LEU A 158 -5.08 6.73 8.17
CA LEU A 158 -5.59 6.68 6.80
C LEU A 158 -4.86 7.67 5.89
N HIS A 159 -4.65 8.90 6.35
CA HIS A 159 -3.93 9.93 5.57
C HIS A 159 -2.52 9.48 5.19
N LEU A 160 -1.77 8.92 6.14
CA LEU A 160 -0.42 8.39 5.89
C LEU A 160 -0.44 7.20 4.94
N ILE A 161 -1.40 6.28 5.08
CA ILE A 161 -1.58 5.15 4.16
C ILE A 161 -1.80 5.67 2.73
N LEU A 162 -2.69 6.65 2.53
CA LEU A 162 -2.97 7.23 1.22
C LEU A 162 -1.76 7.95 0.62
N GLN A 163 -0.98 8.66 1.45
CA GLN A 163 0.26 9.32 1.04
C GLN A 163 1.29 8.30 0.55
N ASP A 164 1.47 7.20 1.28
CA ASP A 164 2.40 6.14 0.93
C ASP A 164 1.94 5.37 -0.32
N CYS A 165 0.63 5.11 -0.46
CA CYS A 165 0.06 4.54 -1.68
C CYS A 165 0.36 5.42 -2.90
N THR A 166 0.23 6.73 -2.76
CA THR A 166 0.56 7.70 -3.82
C THR A 166 2.05 7.67 -4.15
N SER A 167 2.91 7.64 -3.14
CA SER A 167 4.37 7.55 -3.29
C SER A 167 4.79 6.25 -3.97
N CYS A 168 4.18 5.13 -3.59
CA CYS A 168 4.40 3.83 -4.21
C CYS A 168 4.00 3.85 -5.70
N HIS A 169 2.81 4.35 -6.00
CA HIS A 169 2.32 4.42 -7.38
C HIS A 169 3.14 5.36 -8.26
N SER A 170 3.57 6.49 -7.75
CA SER A 170 4.41 7.43 -8.52
C SER A 170 5.74 6.81 -8.96
N LYS A 171 6.31 5.92 -8.13
CA LYS A 171 7.60 5.30 -8.40
C LYS A 171 7.47 3.97 -9.16
N PHE A 172 6.53 3.12 -8.76
CA PHE A 172 6.49 1.71 -9.13
C PHE A 172 5.35 1.32 -10.09
N ARG A 173 4.44 2.26 -10.41
CA ARG A 173 3.35 2.04 -11.37
C ARG A 173 3.56 2.87 -12.62
N ARG A 174 3.32 2.27 -13.79
CA ARG A 174 3.25 3.02 -15.05
C ARG A 174 1.94 3.80 -15.12
N ASN A 175 2.02 5.07 -15.51
CA ASN A 175 0.83 5.81 -15.88
C ASN A 175 0.30 5.21 -17.19
N THR A 176 -0.91 4.69 -17.17
CA THR A 176 -1.65 4.37 -18.39
C THR A 176 -2.35 5.66 -18.82
N GLU A 177 -1.84 6.26 -19.89
CA GLU A 177 -2.59 7.29 -20.62
C GLU A 177 -3.83 6.71 -21.23
#